data_04a5e3d66961399bb3ca521d1a993c52
#
_entry.id   04a5e3d66961399bb3ca521d1a993c52
#
_cell.length_a   1.000
_cell.length_b   1.000
_cell.length_c   1.000
_cell.angle_alpha   90.00
_cell.angle_beta   90.00
_cell.angle_gamma   90.00
#
_symmetry.space_group_name_H-M   'P 1'
#
loop_
_entity.id
_entity.type
_entity.pdbx_description
1 polymer ?
#
loop_
_entity_poly.entity_id
_entity_poly.type
_entity_poly.pdbx_seq_one_letter_code
_entity_poly.pdbx_strand_id
1 'polypeptide(L)'
;RQWQNTFPKALLPSAVEEQDTQPVDGMPALKITSIIVGACIILAGLAGALIYFGLKGFVEDLEDELQEEFENSPPPSLPSASAVVDDIEALADFGYRKIDTVAHANAGDFVQLRFEDLGYEVEVQNFTTQICEDCRNYVATMEGEDLDSWIVVGGHYDAICYSQQIVIGIEYPGCTSQGAYDDATGTASVLELARLMMEWQSNLSEALPGMDIKPKHTWKFAVWDYEEWQGSGSPEGAGYGSETFVTTLPEGVEIATYINLDMYGLNWPVETQLVSQLSGCDEDYFHLYLFTSPVEDWSYYEDRGVNVTDEMREQAVALQDRLGVVLYEQLEYPTEWVTVLDDTKGNSDHYNFISRGWPATWFRGMHEFLQEEDDTCEQSPKHAPTDRVDVLYTLAGGRGGLEAGMQTGLDALALLMWSDITGNWE
;
A
#
# COMPACT_ATOMS: atom_id res chain seq x y z
N ARG A 1 -32.68 -4.56 -24.19
CA ARG A 1 -32.54 -4.65 -25.68
C ARG A 1 -31.52 -3.65 -26.15
N GLN A 2 -30.39 -4.14 -26.68
CA GLN A 2 -29.33 -3.40 -27.39
C GLN A 2 -28.46 -2.46 -26.56
N TRP A 3 -27.64 -3.01 -25.70
CA TRP A 3 -26.31 -2.48 -25.38
C TRP A 3 -25.29 -3.63 -25.49
N GLN A 4 -25.13 -4.15 -26.69
CA GLN A 4 -23.95 -4.95 -27.05
C GLN A 4 -23.03 -4.06 -27.88
N ASN A 5 -21.76 -4.03 -27.47
CA ASN A 5 -20.62 -3.48 -28.22
C ASN A 5 -20.31 -2.00 -28.00
N THR A 6 -19.71 -1.66 -26.89
CA THR A 6 -18.68 -0.59 -26.85
C THR A 6 -17.78 -0.71 -25.62
N PHE A 7 -17.21 -1.88 -25.37
CA PHE A 7 -15.97 -1.94 -24.56
C PHE A 7 -14.79 -1.99 -25.52
N PRO A 8 -13.80 -1.10 -25.37
CA PRO A 8 -12.55 -1.26 -26.10
C PRO A 8 -11.90 -2.56 -25.63
N LYS A 9 -11.74 -3.52 -26.53
CA LYS A 9 -11.02 -4.78 -26.35
C LYS A 9 -9.52 -4.61 -26.08
N ALA A 10 -9.09 -3.51 -25.53
CA ALA A 10 -7.69 -3.10 -25.51
C ALA A 10 -6.99 -3.20 -24.16
N LEU A 11 -7.65 -3.64 -23.09
CA LEU A 11 -7.01 -3.66 -21.76
C LEU A 11 -7.17 -4.98 -20.97
N LEU A 12 -7.61 -6.06 -21.60
CA LEU A 12 -7.36 -7.37 -21.02
C LEU A 12 -5.96 -7.82 -21.51
N PRO A 13 -5.01 -8.04 -20.65
CA PRO A 13 -3.79 -8.73 -21.06
C PRO A 13 -4.23 -10.09 -21.58
N SER A 14 -4.07 -10.32 -22.91
CA SER A 14 -4.09 -11.66 -23.47
C SER A 14 -3.21 -12.54 -22.59
N ALA A 15 -3.74 -13.71 -22.21
CA ALA A 15 -3.09 -14.74 -21.43
C ALA A 15 -1.56 -14.59 -21.41
N VAL A 16 -1.00 -14.44 -20.21
CA VAL A 16 0.44 -14.40 -20.00
C VAL A 16 1.02 -15.64 -20.66
N GLU A 17 1.55 -15.48 -21.87
CA GLU A 17 2.54 -16.41 -22.37
C GLU A 17 3.69 -16.30 -21.36
N GLU A 18 4.08 -17.43 -20.79
CA GLU A 18 5.32 -17.58 -20.05
C GLU A 18 6.44 -16.89 -20.84
N GLN A 19 6.67 -15.63 -20.57
CA GLN A 19 7.88 -14.96 -21.02
C GLN A 19 9.00 -15.52 -20.15
N ASP A 20 9.73 -16.45 -20.78
CA ASP A 20 11.09 -16.79 -20.41
C ASP A 20 11.78 -15.48 -19.99
N THR A 21 12.05 -15.34 -18.69
CA THR A 21 12.76 -14.18 -18.16
C THR A 21 14.19 -14.23 -18.67
N GLN A 22 14.38 -13.73 -19.90
CA GLN A 22 15.70 -13.36 -20.36
C GLN A 22 16.09 -12.14 -19.52
N PRO A 23 17.30 -12.13 -18.93
CA PRO A 23 17.79 -10.94 -18.24
C PRO A 23 17.68 -9.76 -19.21
N VAL A 24 16.99 -8.71 -18.76
CA VAL A 24 16.91 -7.45 -19.51
C VAL A 24 18.33 -6.98 -19.69
N ASP A 25 18.81 -7.05 -20.91
CA ASP A 25 20.16 -6.57 -21.27
C ASP A 25 20.28 -5.12 -20.79
N GLY A 26 21.20 -4.94 -19.85
CA GLY A 26 21.44 -3.77 -19.03
C GLY A 26 21.12 -2.44 -19.70
N MET A 27 20.53 -1.55 -18.93
CA MET A 27 20.22 -0.17 -19.29
C MET A 27 21.31 0.44 -20.17
N PRO A 28 20.99 1.03 -21.32
CA PRO A 28 22.01 1.63 -22.21
C PRO A 28 22.88 2.68 -21.50
N ALA A 29 22.31 3.41 -20.54
CA ALA A 29 23.00 4.44 -19.75
C ALA A 29 24.21 3.90 -18.96
N LEU A 30 24.11 2.70 -18.39
CA LEU A 30 25.19 2.13 -17.56
C LEU A 30 26.45 1.75 -18.32
N LYS A 31 26.33 1.34 -19.59
CA LYS A 31 27.52 1.10 -20.44
C LYS A 31 28.27 2.39 -20.78
N ILE A 32 27.55 3.51 -20.85
CA ILE A 32 28.12 4.82 -21.15
C ILE A 32 28.95 5.31 -19.96
N THR A 33 28.50 5.15 -18.73
CA THR A 33 29.20 5.61 -17.51
C THR A 33 30.60 4.92 -17.37
N SER A 34 30.66 3.62 -17.58
CA SER A 34 31.94 2.87 -17.51
C SER A 34 32.94 3.29 -18.56
N ILE A 35 32.49 3.69 -19.75
CA ILE A 35 33.34 4.17 -20.84
C ILE A 35 33.84 5.59 -20.55
N ILE A 36 33.03 6.45 -19.98
CA ILE A 36 33.34 7.86 -19.71
C ILE A 36 34.31 7.99 -18.53
N VAL A 37 34.12 7.23 -17.47
CA VAL A 37 35.08 7.20 -16.34
C VAL A 37 36.44 6.75 -16.81
N GLY A 38 36.52 5.73 -17.66
CA GLY A 38 37.77 5.30 -18.28
C GLY A 38 38.42 6.38 -19.15
N ALA A 39 37.66 7.12 -19.92
CA ALA A 39 38.13 8.22 -20.76
C ALA A 39 38.58 9.43 -19.93
N CYS A 40 37.92 9.77 -18.84
CA CYS A 40 38.29 10.89 -17.96
C CYS A 40 39.64 10.64 -17.26
N ILE A 41 39.94 9.42 -16.86
CA ILE A 41 41.21 9.05 -16.23
C ILE A 41 42.40 9.20 -17.20
N ILE A 42 42.20 8.90 -18.48
CA ILE A 42 43.24 9.00 -19.52
C ILE A 42 43.52 10.46 -19.91
N LEU A 43 42.52 11.31 -19.90
CA LEU A 43 42.63 12.73 -20.28
C LEU A 43 43.17 13.63 -19.15
N ALA A 44 43.02 13.25 -17.90
CA ALA A 44 43.49 14.03 -16.74
C ALA A 44 45.02 14.14 -16.65
N GLY A 45 45.76 13.31 -17.43
CA GLY A 45 47.23 13.31 -17.49
C GLY A 45 47.86 14.33 -18.43
N LEU A 46 47.11 15.05 -19.26
CA LEU A 46 47.70 15.72 -20.44
C LEU A 46 47.61 17.25 -20.55
N ALA A 47 46.96 17.99 -19.72
CA ALA A 47 46.96 19.47 -19.83
C ALA A 47 46.41 20.21 -18.61
N GLY A 48 47.02 21.32 -18.28
CA GLY A 48 46.79 22.15 -17.10
C GLY A 48 45.38 22.78 -16.93
N ALA A 49 45.27 23.72 -16.04
CA ALA A 49 44.03 24.28 -15.44
C ALA A 49 42.84 24.56 -16.39
N LEU A 50 43.07 24.88 -17.66
CA LEU A 50 42.00 25.14 -18.67
C LEU A 50 41.18 23.89 -19.02
N ILE A 51 41.82 22.70 -18.99
CA ILE A 51 41.14 21.44 -19.24
C ILE A 51 40.31 21.03 -18.02
N TYR A 52 40.79 21.34 -16.82
CA TYR A 52 40.08 21.04 -15.58
C TYR A 52 38.69 21.75 -15.51
N PHE A 53 38.63 23.04 -15.87
CA PHE A 53 37.37 23.77 -15.87
C PHE A 53 36.37 23.32 -16.96
N GLY A 54 36.91 22.96 -18.14
CA GLY A 54 36.08 22.43 -19.23
C GLY A 54 35.57 21.02 -18.95
N LEU A 55 36.41 20.18 -18.33
CA LEU A 55 36.01 18.82 -17.93
C LEU A 55 35.01 18.87 -16.74
N LYS A 56 35.19 19.80 -15.80
CA LYS A 56 34.29 19.96 -14.68
C LYS A 56 32.88 20.34 -15.16
N GLY A 57 32.75 21.36 -16.04
CA GLY A 57 31.45 21.72 -16.60
C GLY A 57 30.82 20.58 -17.42
N PHE A 58 31.61 19.85 -18.21
CA PHE A 58 31.09 18.69 -18.95
C PHE A 58 30.65 17.55 -18.04
N VAL A 59 31.35 17.30 -16.92
CA VAL A 59 30.93 16.29 -15.93
C VAL A 59 29.66 16.72 -15.22
N GLU A 60 29.55 18.01 -14.83
CA GLU A 60 28.33 18.57 -14.23
C GLU A 60 27.13 18.46 -15.19
N ASP A 61 27.29 18.88 -16.45
CA ASP A 61 26.24 18.76 -17.48
C ASP A 61 25.82 17.30 -17.71
N LEU A 62 26.76 16.35 -17.63
CA LEU A 62 26.47 14.92 -17.79
C LEU A 62 25.81 14.33 -16.55
N GLU A 63 26.21 14.75 -15.35
CA GLU A 63 25.57 14.37 -14.09
C GLU A 63 24.12 14.86 -14.08
N ASP A 64 23.86 16.08 -14.51
CA ASP A 64 22.51 16.66 -14.62
C ASP A 64 21.65 15.88 -15.64
N GLU A 65 22.20 15.54 -16.82
CA GLU A 65 21.49 14.76 -17.86
C GLU A 65 21.18 13.33 -17.37
N LEU A 66 22.11 12.69 -16.66
CA LEU A 66 21.90 11.36 -16.09
C LEU A 66 20.89 11.38 -14.94
N GLN A 67 20.90 12.44 -14.14
CA GLN A 67 19.94 12.65 -13.08
C GLN A 67 18.53 12.82 -13.67
N GLU A 68 18.36 13.68 -14.69
CA GLU A 68 17.09 13.88 -15.38
C GLU A 68 16.57 12.57 -16.03
N GLU A 69 17.48 11.76 -16.63
CA GLU A 69 17.10 10.46 -17.20
C GLU A 69 16.67 9.48 -16.11
N PHE A 70 17.33 9.48 -14.94
CA PHE A 70 16.98 8.64 -13.80
C PHE A 70 15.63 9.05 -13.19
N GLU A 71 15.44 10.34 -12.96
CA GLU A 71 14.19 10.90 -12.41
C GLU A 71 12.97 10.56 -13.29
N ASN A 72 13.14 10.54 -14.62
CA ASN A 72 12.07 10.20 -15.57
C ASN A 72 12.01 8.71 -15.93
N SER A 73 12.82 7.85 -15.32
CA SER A 73 12.82 6.43 -15.63
C SER A 73 11.61 5.71 -14.98
N PRO A 74 11.04 4.70 -15.65
CA PRO A 74 10.02 3.86 -15.02
C PRO A 74 10.65 2.97 -13.94
N PRO A 75 9.85 2.47 -12.99
CA PRO A 75 10.33 1.50 -12.00
C PRO A 75 10.93 0.27 -12.68
N PRO A 76 12.01 -0.30 -12.14
CA PRO A 76 12.72 -1.42 -12.76
C PRO A 76 11.95 -2.73 -12.77
N SER A 77 10.99 -2.88 -11.89
CA SER A 77 10.03 -3.99 -11.85
C SER A 77 8.72 -3.53 -11.21
N LEU A 78 7.65 -4.27 -11.45
CA LEU A 78 6.33 -4.02 -10.89
C LEU A 78 6.02 -5.03 -9.77
N PRO A 79 5.12 -4.69 -8.83
CA PRO A 79 4.67 -5.61 -7.81
C PRO A 79 3.89 -6.78 -8.42
N SER A 80 3.84 -7.90 -7.71
CA SER A 80 3.17 -9.12 -8.15
C SER A 80 1.87 -9.35 -7.38
N ALA A 81 0.74 -9.03 -7.98
CA ALA A 81 -0.56 -9.36 -7.39
C ALA A 81 -0.74 -10.87 -7.18
N SER A 82 -0.12 -11.72 -8.01
CA SER A 82 -0.16 -13.17 -7.80
C SER A 82 0.57 -13.59 -6.52
N ALA A 83 1.72 -12.97 -6.19
CA ALA A 83 2.42 -13.21 -4.93
C ALA A 83 1.60 -12.71 -3.73
N VAL A 84 0.93 -11.57 -3.87
CA VAL A 84 0.00 -11.08 -2.84
C VAL A 84 -1.13 -12.06 -2.59
N VAL A 85 -1.74 -12.60 -3.65
CA VAL A 85 -2.83 -13.59 -3.50
C VAL A 85 -2.33 -14.90 -2.87
N ASP A 86 -1.08 -15.33 -3.15
CA ASP A 86 -0.46 -16.47 -2.46
C ASP A 86 -0.29 -16.20 -0.95
N ASP A 87 0.12 -15.00 -0.56
CA ASP A 87 0.24 -14.62 0.85
C ASP A 87 -1.14 -14.45 1.53
N ILE A 88 -2.18 -13.98 0.81
CA ILE A 88 -3.58 -13.97 1.30
C ILE A 88 -4.04 -15.41 1.60
N GLU A 89 -3.81 -16.36 0.68
CA GLU A 89 -4.12 -17.77 0.88
C GLU A 89 -3.38 -18.33 2.11
N ALA A 90 -2.10 -18.03 2.26
CA ALA A 90 -1.28 -18.50 3.38
C ALA A 90 -1.78 -17.94 4.74
N LEU A 91 -2.13 -16.65 4.80
CA LEU A 91 -2.72 -16.04 6.00
C LEU A 91 -4.10 -16.64 6.32
N ALA A 92 -4.92 -16.85 5.30
CA ALA A 92 -6.25 -17.43 5.43
C ALA A 92 -6.20 -18.91 5.91
N ASP A 93 -5.16 -19.65 5.55
CA ASP A 93 -4.97 -21.06 5.97
C ASP A 93 -4.74 -21.22 7.49
N PHE A 94 -4.31 -20.16 8.19
CA PHE A 94 -4.27 -20.17 9.65
C PHE A 94 -5.68 -20.21 10.26
N GLY A 95 -6.71 -19.81 9.52
CA GLY A 95 -8.09 -19.72 9.96
C GLY A 95 -8.40 -18.38 10.64
N TYR A 96 -9.34 -18.39 11.57
CA TYR A 96 -9.82 -17.17 12.24
C TYR A 96 -8.74 -16.57 13.16
N ARG A 97 -8.18 -15.45 12.72
CA ARG A 97 -7.06 -14.75 13.36
C ARG A 97 -7.49 -13.82 14.50
N LYS A 98 -8.44 -14.29 15.30
CA LYS A 98 -8.85 -13.56 16.51
C LYS A 98 -7.69 -13.46 17.49
N ILE A 99 -7.56 -12.32 18.14
CA ILE A 99 -6.60 -12.07 19.22
C ILE A 99 -6.60 -13.20 20.25
N ASP A 100 -5.42 -13.52 20.78
CA ASP A 100 -5.18 -14.60 21.76
C ASP A 100 -5.50 -16.01 21.25
N THR A 101 -5.59 -16.23 19.94
CA THR A 101 -5.68 -17.55 19.35
C THR A 101 -4.37 -18.05 18.75
N VAL A 102 -4.26 -19.36 18.55
CA VAL A 102 -3.11 -19.94 17.85
C VAL A 102 -3.03 -19.47 16.40
N ALA A 103 -4.18 -19.25 15.74
CA ALA A 103 -4.22 -18.72 14.38
C ALA A 103 -3.62 -17.31 14.29
N HIS A 104 -3.97 -16.46 15.25
CA HIS A 104 -3.43 -15.11 15.37
C HIS A 104 -1.91 -15.13 15.61
N ALA A 105 -1.43 -15.92 16.57
CA ALA A 105 0.00 -16.04 16.85
C ALA A 105 0.79 -16.55 15.62
N ASN A 106 0.27 -17.57 14.93
CA ASN A 106 0.90 -18.11 13.73
C ASN A 106 0.95 -17.09 12.59
N ALA A 107 -0.09 -16.26 12.43
CA ALA A 107 -0.10 -15.22 11.42
C ALA A 107 0.94 -14.12 11.72
N GLY A 108 1.09 -13.72 12.98
CA GLY A 108 2.15 -12.80 13.38
C GLY A 108 3.54 -13.37 13.15
N ASP A 109 3.78 -14.64 13.53
CA ASP A 109 5.04 -15.32 13.26
C ASP A 109 5.32 -15.44 11.73
N PHE A 110 4.28 -15.66 10.92
CA PHE A 110 4.40 -15.68 9.45
C PHE A 110 4.83 -14.31 8.92
N VAL A 111 4.22 -13.22 9.36
CA VAL A 111 4.57 -11.86 8.96
C VAL A 111 6.03 -11.55 9.30
N GLN A 112 6.47 -11.86 10.52
CA GLN A 112 7.85 -11.68 10.95
C GLN A 112 8.82 -12.44 10.03
N LEU A 113 8.57 -13.73 9.82
CA LEU A 113 9.42 -14.58 8.98
C LEU A 113 9.47 -14.07 7.52
N ARG A 114 8.34 -13.59 6.96
CA ARG A 114 8.33 -13.02 5.61
C ARG A 114 9.23 -11.79 5.50
N PHE A 115 9.19 -10.86 6.45
CA PHE A 115 10.11 -9.72 6.46
C PHE A 115 11.58 -10.14 6.65
N GLU A 116 11.86 -11.10 7.55
CA GLU A 116 13.21 -11.62 7.77
C GLU A 116 13.76 -12.32 6.51
N ASP A 117 12.94 -13.11 5.82
CA ASP A 117 13.31 -13.79 4.56
C ASP A 117 13.63 -12.80 3.42
N LEU A 118 13.02 -11.61 3.44
CA LEU A 118 13.34 -10.50 2.54
C LEU A 118 14.63 -9.78 2.91
N GLY A 119 15.19 -10.05 4.09
CA GLY A 119 16.45 -9.47 4.57
C GLY A 119 16.28 -8.26 5.47
N TYR A 120 15.07 -7.94 5.92
CA TYR A 120 14.85 -6.87 6.88
C TYR A 120 15.21 -7.31 8.31
N GLU A 121 15.74 -6.37 9.10
CA GLU A 121 15.70 -6.47 10.55
C GLU A 121 14.31 -6.02 11.02
N VAL A 122 13.57 -6.92 11.65
CA VAL A 122 12.18 -6.67 12.03
C VAL A 122 12.13 -6.09 13.45
N GLU A 123 11.58 -4.89 13.57
CA GLU A 123 11.19 -4.35 14.86
C GLU A 123 9.87 -4.98 15.30
N VAL A 124 9.90 -5.75 16.39
CA VAL A 124 8.70 -6.31 17.02
C VAL A 124 8.29 -5.40 18.18
N GLN A 125 7.22 -4.65 17.98
CA GLN A 125 6.69 -3.73 18.97
C GLN A 125 5.62 -4.42 19.81
N ASN A 126 5.99 -4.87 21.02
CA ASN A 126 5.08 -5.55 21.94
C ASN A 126 4.24 -4.54 22.70
N PHE A 127 2.95 -4.82 22.85
CA PHE A 127 2.06 -4.04 23.70
C PHE A 127 0.99 -4.92 24.36
N THR A 128 0.33 -4.36 25.38
CA THR A 128 -0.67 -5.07 26.16
C THR A 128 -1.91 -4.20 26.31
N THR A 129 -3.08 -4.80 26.17
CA THR A 129 -4.37 -4.16 26.40
C THR A 129 -5.17 -4.94 27.44
N GLN A 130 -6.43 -4.56 27.67
CA GLN A 130 -7.29 -5.29 28.60
C GLN A 130 -7.65 -6.70 28.14
N ILE A 131 -7.60 -6.96 26.82
CA ILE A 131 -8.01 -8.21 26.19
C ILE A 131 -6.92 -8.88 25.34
N CYS A 132 -5.77 -8.26 25.22
CA CYS A 132 -4.60 -8.80 24.54
C CYS A 132 -3.38 -8.71 25.46
N GLU A 133 -2.86 -9.87 25.88
CA GLU A 133 -1.68 -9.91 26.76
C GLU A 133 -0.36 -9.88 25.99
N ASP A 134 -0.36 -10.28 24.70
CA ASP A 134 0.84 -10.41 23.85
C ASP A 134 0.54 -9.94 22.41
N CYS A 135 0.09 -8.69 22.27
CA CYS A 135 -0.08 -8.07 20.97
C CYS A 135 1.25 -7.56 20.44
N ARG A 136 1.44 -7.67 19.12
CA ARG A 136 2.71 -7.37 18.46
C ARG A 136 2.51 -6.71 17.11
N ASN A 137 3.00 -5.49 16.96
CA ASN A 137 3.23 -4.94 15.63
C ASN A 137 4.56 -5.46 15.07
N TYR A 138 4.63 -5.58 13.76
CA TYR A 138 5.83 -5.95 13.03
C TYR A 138 6.18 -4.82 12.06
N VAL A 139 7.38 -4.26 12.17
CA VAL A 139 7.81 -3.12 11.36
C VAL A 139 9.14 -3.44 10.70
N ALA A 140 9.17 -3.43 9.38
CA ALA A 140 10.37 -3.51 8.57
C ALA A 140 10.75 -2.10 8.07
N THR A 141 12.05 -1.79 8.08
CA THR A 141 12.53 -0.44 7.77
C THR A 141 13.48 -0.47 6.58
N MET A 142 13.18 0.38 5.57
CA MET A 142 14.13 0.78 4.55
C MET A 142 14.58 2.21 4.84
N GLU A 143 15.84 2.37 5.25
CA GLU A 143 16.40 3.69 5.55
C GLU A 143 16.48 4.55 4.29
N GLY A 144 15.92 5.75 4.39
CA GLY A 144 16.04 6.78 3.37
C GLY A 144 17.24 7.70 3.57
N GLU A 145 17.32 8.75 2.76
CA GLU A 145 18.26 9.86 2.96
C GLU A 145 17.92 10.66 4.21
N ASP A 146 16.62 10.91 4.42
CA ASP A 146 16.09 11.54 5.64
C ASP A 146 15.62 10.46 6.62
N LEU A 147 16.38 10.32 7.70
CA LEU A 147 16.09 9.32 8.74
C LEU A 147 14.96 9.74 9.69
N ASP A 148 14.65 11.01 9.73
CA ASP A 148 13.65 11.58 10.64
C ASP A 148 12.30 11.83 9.92
N SER A 149 12.24 11.71 8.60
CA SER A 149 11.01 11.82 7.80
C SER A 149 10.59 10.45 7.27
N TRP A 150 9.40 9.98 7.71
CA TRP A 150 8.97 8.62 7.43
C TRP A 150 7.72 8.57 6.54
N ILE A 151 7.74 7.68 5.55
CA ILE A 151 6.53 7.19 4.89
C ILE A 151 6.22 5.82 5.49
N VAL A 152 5.00 5.66 5.99
CA VAL A 152 4.54 4.42 6.61
C VAL A 152 3.48 3.79 5.73
N VAL A 153 3.65 2.52 5.39
CA VAL A 153 2.63 1.70 4.72
C VAL A 153 2.20 0.62 5.69
N GLY A 154 0.91 0.50 5.94
CA GLY A 154 0.41 -0.45 6.93
C GLY A 154 -0.88 -1.15 6.55
N GLY A 155 -1.09 -2.31 7.15
CA GLY A 155 -2.30 -3.10 7.17
C GLY A 155 -2.33 -3.92 8.46
N HIS A 156 -3.45 -4.57 8.79
CA HIS A 156 -3.55 -5.33 10.03
C HIS A 156 -3.69 -6.83 9.80
N TYR A 157 -3.26 -7.65 10.78
CA TYR A 157 -3.30 -9.10 10.61
C TYR A 157 -4.30 -9.82 11.53
N ASP A 158 -4.87 -9.14 12.51
CA ASP A 158 -5.97 -9.69 13.28
C ASP A 158 -7.28 -9.71 12.47
N ALA A 159 -8.31 -10.36 12.97
CA ALA A 159 -9.59 -10.45 12.31
C ALA A 159 -10.71 -10.65 13.33
N ILE A 160 -11.89 -10.13 13.03
CA ILE A 160 -13.10 -10.37 13.83
C ILE A 160 -14.19 -11.07 13.03
N CYS A 161 -15.19 -11.55 13.76
CA CYS A 161 -16.33 -12.21 13.15
C CYS A 161 -17.60 -12.00 13.98
N TYR A 162 -18.56 -11.33 13.36
CA TYR A 162 -19.85 -11.09 13.97
C TYR A 162 -20.96 -11.90 13.29
N SER A 163 -22.03 -12.18 14.03
CA SER A 163 -23.24 -12.69 13.43
C SER A 163 -24.01 -11.55 12.77
N GLN A 164 -24.33 -11.65 11.49
CA GLN A 164 -25.16 -10.68 10.77
C GLN A 164 -26.54 -10.43 11.39
N GLN A 165 -26.95 -11.24 12.36
CA GLN A 165 -28.29 -11.14 12.98
C GLN A 165 -28.32 -10.56 14.39
N ILE A 166 -27.21 -10.22 15.00
CA ILE A 166 -27.16 -9.82 16.40
C ILE A 166 -26.27 -8.61 16.61
N VAL A 167 -26.83 -7.63 17.28
CA VAL A 167 -26.20 -6.50 17.98
C VAL A 167 -24.67 -6.49 17.92
N ILE A 168 -24.12 -5.45 17.37
CA ILE A 168 -22.69 -5.11 17.38
C ILE A 168 -22.04 -5.54 18.72
N GLY A 169 -20.99 -6.36 18.62
CA GLY A 169 -20.22 -6.80 19.79
C GLY A 169 -20.53 -8.19 20.34
N ILE A 170 -21.33 -9.01 19.68
CA ILE A 170 -21.48 -10.43 20.03
C ILE A 170 -20.79 -11.28 18.98
N GLU A 171 -19.68 -11.89 19.39
CA GLU A 171 -18.94 -12.85 18.56
C GLU A 171 -19.83 -14.04 18.12
N TYR A 172 -19.65 -14.45 16.87
CA TYR A 172 -20.34 -15.64 16.34
C TYR A 172 -19.67 -16.92 16.87
N PRO A 173 -20.32 -17.74 17.71
CA PRO A 173 -19.73 -18.99 18.18
C PRO A 173 -19.43 -19.94 17.00
N GLY A 174 -18.17 -20.32 16.84
CA GLY A 174 -17.73 -21.20 15.76
C GLY A 174 -17.60 -20.50 14.41
N CYS A 175 -17.21 -19.24 14.41
CA CYS A 175 -16.93 -18.51 13.19
C CYS A 175 -15.91 -19.22 12.31
N THR A 176 -16.15 -19.16 11.00
CA THR A 176 -15.28 -19.71 9.96
C THR A 176 -14.62 -18.61 9.11
N SER A 177 -14.67 -17.36 9.56
CA SER A 177 -13.90 -16.28 8.93
C SER A 177 -12.43 -16.65 8.84
N GLN A 178 -11.82 -16.30 7.74
CA GLN A 178 -10.39 -16.39 7.55
C GLN A 178 -9.73 -15.00 7.60
N GLY A 179 -10.53 -13.90 7.68
CA GLY A 179 -10.04 -12.55 7.54
C GLY A 179 -9.35 -12.34 6.19
N ALA A 180 -9.85 -12.99 5.14
CA ALA A 180 -9.19 -13.01 3.86
C ALA A 180 -9.26 -11.65 3.16
N TYR A 181 -10.39 -10.94 3.30
CA TYR A 181 -10.59 -9.57 2.85
C TYR A 181 -10.14 -8.56 3.90
N ASP A 182 -10.49 -8.82 5.15
CA ASP A 182 -10.29 -7.96 6.29
C ASP A 182 -9.39 -8.66 7.35
N ASP A 183 -8.03 -8.47 7.40
CA ASP A 183 -7.28 -7.73 6.39
C ASP A 183 -6.03 -8.52 5.95
N ALA A 184 -6.23 -9.73 5.37
CA ALA A 184 -5.11 -10.39 4.72
C ALA A 184 -4.71 -9.68 3.40
N THR A 185 -5.64 -8.92 2.77
CA THR A 185 -5.36 -8.18 1.54
C THR A 185 -4.32 -7.07 1.78
N GLY A 186 -4.49 -6.25 2.80
CA GLY A 186 -3.53 -5.22 3.17
C GLY A 186 -2.23 -5.80 3.70
N THR A 187 -2.30 -6.73 4.65
CA THR A 187 -1.10 -7.40 5.19
C THR A 187 -0.22 -7.99 4.09
N ALA A 188 -0.79 -8.76 3.15
CA ALA A 188 -0.04 -9.36 2.05
C ALA A 188 0.55 -8.30 1.10
N SER A 189 -0.16 -7.19 0.89
CA SER A 189 0.32 -6.10 0.07
C SER A 189 1.50 -5.36 0.70
N VAL A 190 1.47 -5.13 2.02
CA VAL A 190 2.61 -4.56 2.74
C VAL A 190 3.86 -5.44 2.56
N LEU A 191 3.73 -6.77 2.64
CA LEU A 191 4.83 -7.71 2.43
C LEU A 191 5.39 -7.63 1.00
N GLU A 192 4.53 -7.53 -0.01
CA GLU A 192 4.96 -7.43 -1.41
C GLU A 192 5.64 -6.08 -1.70
N LEU A 193 5.15 -4.97 -1.14
CA LEU A 193 5.78 -3.66 -1.28
C LEU A 193 7.17 -3.63 -0.62
N ALA A 194 7.30 -4.25 0.55
CA ALA A 194 8.60 -4.44 1.20
C ALA A 194 9.56 -5.26 0.32
N ARG A 195 9.08 -6.36 -0.27
CA ARG A 195 9.86 -7.17 -1.22
C ARG A 195 10.33 -6.35 -2.42
N LEU A 196 9.42 -5.58 -3.00
CA LEU A 196 9.69 -4.74 -4.16
C LEU A 196 10.76 -3.69 -3.86
N MET A 197 10.67 -3.02 -2.71
CA MET A 197 11.65 -2.03 -2.27
C MET A 197 13.06 -2.65 -2.13
N MET A 198 13.16 -3.83 -1.51
CA MET A 198 14.45 -4.54 -1.37
C MET A 198 15.01 -4.97 -2.73
N GLU A 199 14.16 -5.44 -3.65
CA GLU A 199 14.56 -5.80 -5.00
C GLU A 199 15.11 -4.57 -5.75
N TRP A 200 14.42 -3.44 -5.69
CA TRP A 200 14.88 -2.21 -6.34
C TRP A 200 16.21 -1.72 -5.76
N GLN A 201 16.36 -1.71 -4.43
CA GLN A 201 17.62 -1.33 -3.78
C GLN A 201 18.77 -2.23 -4.20
N SER A 202 18.55 -3.55 -4.27
CA SER A 202 19.54 -4.51 -4.74
C SER A 202 19.92 -4.26 -6.20
N ASN A 203 18.94 -4.09 -7.09
CA ASN A 203 19.14 -3.86 -8.52
C ASN A 203 19.89 -2.53 -8.77
N LEU A 204 19.51 -1.46 -8.06
CA LEU A 204 20.17 -0.16 -8.18
C LEU A 204 21.63 -0.21 -7.68
N SER A 205 21.88 -0.89 -6.56
CA SER A 205 23.23 -1.08 -6.04
C SER A 205 24.13 -1.88 -6.98
N GLU A 206 23.58 -2.88 -7.67
CA GLU A 206 24.30 -3.67 -8.67
C GLU A 206 24.55 -2.84 -9.94
N ALA A 207 23.54 -2.11 -10.38
CA ALA A 207 23.57 -1.33 -11.61
C ALA A 207 24.47 -0.09 -11.51
N LEU A 208 24.56 0.54 -10.35
CA LEU A 208 25.27 1.78 -10.07
C LEU A 208 26.28 1.62 -8.92
N PRO A 209 27.32 0.79 -9.10
CA PRO A 209 28.28 0.46 -8.04
C PRO A 209 29.01 1.72 -7.54
N GLY A 210 28.88 2.00 -6.26
CA GLY A 210 29.50 3.15 -5.60
C GLY A 210 28.60 4.37 -5.47
N MET A 211 27.35 4.30 -5.96
CA MET A 211 26.29 5.25 -5.63
C MET A 211 25.42 4.65 -4.52
N ASP A 212 25.16 5.43 -3.48
CA ASP A 212 24.25 5.06 -2.41
C ASP A 212 22.88 5.66 -2.73
N ILE A 213 22.12 4.96 -3.60
CA ILE A 213 20.79 5.42 -4.00
C ILE A 213 19.81 4.93 -2.95
N LYS A 214 19.21 5.86 -2.26
CA LYS A 214 18.19 5.62 -1.23
C LYS A 214 16.89 6.35 -1.60
N PRO A 215 15.74 5.90 -1.11
CA PRO A 215 14.53 6.73 -1.13
C PRO A 215 14.79 8.02 -0.34
N LYS A 216 14.13 9.10 -0.68
CA LYS A 216 14.23 10.38 0.04
C LYS A 216 13.81 10.22 1.51
N HIS A 217 12.67 9.58 1.72
CA HIS A 217 12.13 9.31 3.06
C HIS A 217 12.51 7.89 3.54
N THR A 218 12.57 7.70 4.84
CA THR A 218 12.64 6.36 5.42
C THR A 218 11.28 5.67 5.29
N TRP A 219 11.24 4.49 4.69
CA TRP A 219 10.01 3.70 4.53
C TRP A 219 9.85 2.70 5.67
N LYS A 220 8.67 2.70 6.26
CA LYS A 220 8.24 1.75 7.27
C LYS A 220 7.13 0.88 6.69
N PHE A 221 7.41 -0.40 6.53
CA PHE A 221 6.42 -1.42 6.17
C PHE A 221 5.94 -2.04 7.47
N ALA A 222 4.70 -1.73 7.84
CA ALA A 222 4.17 -2.05 9.15
C ALA A 222 2.96 -2.97 9.06
N VAL A 223 2.92 -4.00 9.89
CA VAL A 223 1.76 -4.86 10.03
C VAL A 223 1.28 -4.76 11.48
N TRP A 224 0.05 -4.23 11.61
CA TRP A 224 -0.54 -3.89 12.89
C TRP A 224 -1.27 -5.06 13.51
N ASP A 225 -1.26 -5.11 14.84
CA ASP A 225 -2.07 -6.01 15.64
C ASP A 225 -3.21 -5.23 16.30
N TYR A 226 -4.32 -5.90 16.52
CA TYR A 226 -5.46 -5.36 17.23
C TYR A 226 -6.00 -4.06 16.61
N GLU A 227 -6.25 -4.10 15.32
CA GLU A 227 -7.04 -3.06 14.63
C GLU A 227 -8.51 -3.22 14.97
N GLU A 228 -9.00 -4.43 15.00
CA GLU A 228 -10.39 -4.79 15.07
C GLU A 228 -11.01 -4.63 16.48
N TRP A 229 -12.21 -4.06 16.51
CA TRP A 229 -12.96 -3.92 17.76
C TRP A 229 -13.43 -5.27 18.30
N GLN A 230 -12.92 -5.69 19.45
CA GLN A 230 -13.18 -7.01 20.06
C GLN A 230 -14.23 -7.03 21.16
N GLY A 231 -15.14 -6.06 21.24
CA GLY A 231 -16.28 -6.05 22.19
C GLY A 231 -16.20 -5.03 23.33
N SER A 232 -17.04 -5.18 24.36
CA SER A 232 -17.20 -4.23 25.45
C SER A 232 -15.92 -4.06 26.27
N GLY A 233 -15.23 -2.96 26.09
CA GLY A 233 -13.96 -2.62 26.76
C GLY A 233 -12.92 -2.08 25.80
N SER A 234 -13.13 -2.27 24.51
CA SER A 234 -12.43 -1.56 23.46
C SER A 234 -12.98 -0.14 23.36
N PRO A 235 -12.16 0.93 23.32
CA PRO A 235 -12.64 2.26 22.99
C PRO A 235 -13.34 2.24 21.62
N GLU A 236 -14.25 3.18 21.44
CA GLU A 236 -14.77 3.46 20.10
C GLU A 236 -13.60 3.94 19.23
N GLY A 237 -13.20 3.15 18.24
CA GLY A 237 -12.06 3.40 17.38
C GLY A 237 -11.18 2.16 17.30
N ALA A 238 -10.96 1.73 16.10
CA ALA A 238 -10.04 0.68 15.70
C ALA A 238 -8.59 1.15 15.86
N GLY A 239 -7.64 0.23 15.84
CA GLY A 239 -6.24 0.57 15.65
C GLY A 239 -5.39 0.74 16.90
N TYR A 240 -5.47 -0.19 17.86
CA TYR A 240 -4.53 -0.17 19.01
C TYR A 240 -3.07 -0.35 18.60
N GLY A 241 -2.82 -1.14 17.56
CA GLY A 241 -1.48 -1.35 17.05
C GLY A 241 -0.89 -0.07 16.46
N SER A 242 -1.60 0.55 15.54
CA SER A 242 -1.17 1.83 14.96
C SER A 242 -1.14 2.96 15.98
N GLU A 243 -2.07 2.99 16.98
CA GLU A 243 -2.01 3.94 18.09
C GLU A 243 -0.74 3.75 18.92
N THR A 244 -0.38 2.50 19.23
CA THR A 244 0.86 2.19 19.94
C THR A 244 2.07 2.69 19.17
N PHE A 245 2.11 2.46 17.86
CA PHE A 245 3.19 2.94 17.01
C PHE A 245 3.33 4.46 17.06
N VAL A 246 2.23 5.20 16.78
CA VAL A 246 2.30 6.67 16.72
C VAL A 246 2.54 7.33 18.08
N THR A 247 2.22 6.66 19.19
CA THR A 247 2.48 7.17 20.56
C THR A 247 3.89 6.90 21.04
N THR A 248 4.63 6.00 20.39
CA THR A 248 5.98 5.60 20.75
C THR A 248 7.05 6.06 19.77
N LEU A 249 6.69 6.92 18.82
CA LEU A 249 7.64 7.50 17.86
C LEU A 249 8.80 8.20 18.57
N PRO A 250 10.03 8.09 18.05
CA PRO A 250 11.17 8.85 18.55
C PRO A 250 10.92 10.37 18.45
N GLU A 251 11.52 11.12 19.37
CA GLU A 251 11.45 12.59 19.34
C GLU A 251 12.10 13.13 18.06
N GLY A 252 11.39 13.99 17.34
CA GLY A 252 11.85 14.63 16.10
C GLY A 252 11.46 13.90 14.83
N VAL A 253 10.86 12.71 14.92
CA VAL A 253 10.34 12.01 13.75
C VAL A 253 9.04 12.65 13.27
N GLU A 254 8.96 12.85 11.96
CA GLU A 254 7.78 13.34 11.25
C GLU A 254 7.27 12.25 10.29
N ILE A 255 5.96 12.05 10.25
CA ILE A 255 5.34 11.17 9.27
C ILE A 255 4.97 11.99 8.03
N ALA A 256 5.73 11.83 6.96
CA ALA A 256 5.47 12.49 5.69
C ALA A 256 4.13 12.03 5.07
N THR A 257 3.81 10.75 5.21
CA THR A 257 2.52 10.18 4.80
C THR A 257 2.31 8.81 5.44
N TYR A 258 1.08 8.49 5.81
CA TYR A 258 0.65 7.14 6.12
C TYR A 258 -0.25 6.59 5.02
N ILE A 259 0.04 5.39 4.56
CA ILE A 259 -0.73 4.67 3.55
C ILE A 259 -1.33 3.44 4.22
N ASN A 260 -2.64 3.46 4.39
CA ASN A 260 -3.41 2.38 4.98
C ASN A 260 -3.93 1.45 3.89
N LEU A 261 -3.61 0.18 3.99
CA LEU A 261 -4.09 -0.86 3.09
C LEU A 261 -5.03 -1.76 3.88
N ASP A 262 -6.32 -1.60 3.66
CA ASP A 262 -7.31 -2.31 4.44
C ASP A 262 -8.56 -2.55 3.58
N MET A 263 -8.84 -3.82 3.30
CA MET A 263 -9.99 -4.26 2.51
C MET A 263 -9.99 -3.75 1.08
N TYR A 264 -8.95 -3.98 0.30
CA TYR A 264 -8.97 -3.68 -1.13
C TYR A 264 -8.75 -4.95 -1.99
N GLY A 265 -8.85 -4.82 -3.33
CA GLY A 265 -8.74 -5.94 -4.27
C GLY A 265 -10.08 -6.46 -4.77
N LEU A 266 -11.19 -6.23 -4.04
CA LEU A 266 -12.54 -6.35 -4.58
C LEU A 266 -12.99 -5.00 -5.13
N ASN A 267 -12.34 -4.55 -6.18
CA ASN A 267 -12.51 -3.25 -6.82
C ASN A 267 -12.28 -3.37 -8.33
N TRP A 268 -12.52 -2.27 -9.07
CA TRP A 268 -12.17 -2.23 -10.49
C TRP A 268 -10.71 -2.74 -10.71
N PRO A 269 -10.41 -3.54 -11.75
CA PRO A 269 -11.25 -3.94 -12.88
C PRO A 269 -11.96 -5.29 -12.71
N VAL A 270 -12.38 -5.67 -11.54
CA VAL A 270 -13.19 -6.87 -11.30
C VAL A 270 -14.41 -6.86 -12.25
N GLU A 271 -14.74 -8.00 -12.84
CA GLU A 271 -15.91 -8.11 -13.74
C GLU A 271 -17.23 -7.98 -12.94
N THR A 272 -17.64 -6.74 -12.71
CA THR A 272 -18.82 -6.38 -11.92
C THR A 272 -20.14 -6.92 -12.42
N GLN A 273 -20.26 -7.19 -13.74
CA GLN A 273 -21.49 -7.73 -14.33
C GLN A 273 -21.93 -9.09 -13.77
N LEU A 274 -20.99 -9.95 -13.42
CA LEU A 274 -21.34 -11.25 -12.82
C LEU A 274 -21.76 -11.06 -11.37
N VAL A 275 -21.11 -10.15 -10.68
CA VAL A 275 -21.35 -9.85 -9.27
C VAL A 275 -22.66 -9.09 -9.10
N SER A 276 -22.94 -8.07 -9.90
CA SER A 276 -24.22 -7.35 -9.86
C SER A 276 -25.42 -8.27 -10.18
N GLN A 277 -25.25 -9.25 -11.06
CA GLN A 277 -26.26 -10.26 -11.33
C GLN A 277 -26.47 -11.28 -10.21
N LEU A 278 -25.41 -11.59 -9.45
CA LEU A 278 -25.47 -12.55 -8.36
C LEU A 278 -25.83 -11.91 -7.01
N SER A 279 -25.42 -10.65 -6.79
CA SER A 279 -25.53 -9.96 -5.52
C SER A 279 -26.66 -8.93 -5.48
N GLY A 280 -27.13 -8.45 -6.62
CA GLY A 280 -28.04 -7.32 -6.71
C GLY A 280 -27.38 -5.97 -6.39
N CYS A 281 -26.04 -5.93 -6.26
CA CYS A 281 -25.29 -4.71 -6.03
C CYS A 281 -25.17 -3.87 -7.28
N ASP A 282 -25.16 -2.54 -7.12
CA ASP A 282 -24.87 -1.61 -8.21
C ASP A 282 -23.42 -1.76 -8.71
N GLU A 283 -23.18 -1.41 -9.98
CA GLU A 283 -21.84 -1.46 -10.57
C GLU A 283 -20.85 -0.57 -9.80
N ASP A 284 -21.31 0.55 -9.22
CA ASP A 284 -20.52 1.49 -8.43
C ASP A 284 -19.98 0.92 -7.12
N TYR A 285 -20.42 -0.26 -6.69
CA TYR A 285 -19.99 -0.89 -5.45
C TYR A 285 -18.53 -1.37 -5.49
N PHE A 286 -17.98 -1.64 -6.66
CA PHE A 286 -16.64 -2.18 -6.85
C PHE A 286 -15.64 -1.12 -7.32
N HIS A 287 -15.69 0.07 -6.77
CA HIS A 287 -14.68 1.09 -7.01
C HIS A 287 -13.44 0.86 -6.15
N LEU A 288 -12.30 1.34 -6.63
CA LEU A 288 -11.14 1.59 -5.77
C LEU A 288 -11.31 2.98 -5.16
N TYR A 289 -11.50 3.03 -3.86
CA TYR A 289 -11.57 4.27 -3.11
C TYR A 289 -10.26 4.53 -2.39
N LEU A 290 -9.80 5.76 -2.47
CA LEU A 290 -8.71 6.30 -1.68
C LEU A 290 -9.28 7.39 -0.77
N PHE A 291 -9.57 7.01 0.48
CA PHE A 291 -9.97 7.97 1.50
C PHE A 291 -8.74 8.65 2.05
N THR A 292 -8.68 9.97 1.92
CA THR A 292 -7.52 10.76 2.34
C THR A 292 -7.85 11.64 3.52
N SER A 293 -6.81 12.17 4.16
CA SER A 293 -6.99 13.33 5.05
C SER A 293 -7.90 14.35 4.39
N PRO A 294 -8.94 14.86 5.10
CA PRO A 294 -9.93 15.72 4.48
C PRO A 294 -9.32 17.02 3.94
N VAL A 295 -9.74 17.43 2.75
CA VAL A 295 -9.43 18.76 2.20
C VAL A 295 -10.48 19.79 2.65
N GLU A 296 -11.76 19.41 2.56
CA GLU A 296 -12.87 20.34 2.79
C GLU A 296 -13.54 20.11 4.16
N ASP A 297 -13.89 18.87 4.49
CA ASP A 297 -14.73 18.55 5.67
C ASP A 297 -13.94 17.84 6.78
N TRP A 298 -13.45 18.61 7.73
CA TRP A 298 -12.76 18.13 8.93
C TRP A 298 -13.69 17.91 10.13
N SER A 299 -15.00 18.08 9.98
CA SER A 299 -15.96 18.06 11.11
C SER A 299 -15.88 16.79 11.95
N TYR A 300 -15.68 15.63 11.32
CA TYR A 300 -15.52 14.36 12.03
C TYR A 300 -14.34 14.37 13.02
N TYR A 301 -13.20 14.93 12.60
CA TYR A 301 -11.98 15.01 13.41
C TYR A 301 -12.07 16.14 14.45
N GLU A 302 -12.60 17.29 14.07
CA GLU A 302 -12.83 18.43 14.98
C GLU A 302 -13.77 18.07 16.13
N ASP A 303 -14.85 17.33 15.85
CA ASP A 303 -15.82 16.83 16.86
C ASP A 303 -15.16 15.86 17.86
N ARG A 304 -14.04 15.24 17.48
CA ARG A 304 -13.22 14.34 18.32
C ARG A 304 -12.03 15.04 18.97
N GLY A 305 -11.96 16.36 18.85
CA GLY A 305 -10.96 17.19 19.52
C GLY A 305 -9.65 17.37 18.79
N VAL A 306 -9.58 16.98 17.51
CA VAL A 306 -8.40 17.26 16.67
C VAL A 306 -8.33 18.76 16.39
N ASN A 307 -7.18 19.37 16.68
CA ASN A 307 -6.93 20.78 16.39
C ASN A 307 -6.42 20.91 14.95
N VAL A 308 -7.35 21.03 14.00
CA VAL A 308 -7.03 21.11 12.57
C VAL A 308 -6.33 22.44 12.24
N THR A 309 -5.13 22.34 11.68
CA THR A 309 -4.28 23.49 11.30
C THR A 309 -4.33 23.76 9.79
N ASP A 310 -3.86 24.93 9.38
CA ASP A 310 -3.72 25.25 7.95
C ASP A 310 -2.69 24.33 7.29
N GLU A 311 -1.64 23.92 8.00
CA GLU A 311 -0.62 22.98 7.54
C GLU A 311 -1.22 21.60 7.23
N MET A 312 -2.08 21.07 8.10
CA MET A 312 -2.79 19.80 7.87
C MET A 312 -3.65 19.87 6.59
N ARG A 313 -4.30 21.00 6.34
CA ARG A 313 -5.10 21.21 5.13
C ARG A 313 -4.22 21.26 3.87
N GLU A 314 -3.09 21.96 3.94
CA GLU A 314 -2.13 22.03 2.83
C GLU A 314 -1.54 20.66 2.51
N GLN A 315 -1.17 19.88 3.52
CA GLN A 315 -0.68 18.50 3.36
C GLN A 315 -1.74 17.57 2.76
N ALA A 316 -3.01 17.70 3.17
CA ALA A 316 -4.11 16.92 2.60
C ALA A 316 -4.31 17.23 1.11
N VAL A 317 -4.27 18.50 0.72
CA VAL A 317 -4.34 18.91 -0.70
C VAL A 317 -3.17 18.32 -1.48
N ALA A 318 -1.94 18.45 -0.98
CA ALA A 318 -0.75 17.93 -1.64
C ALA A 318 -0.81 16.40 -1.83
N LEU A 319 -1.34 15.66 -0.83
CA LEU A 319 -1.53 14.23 -0.93
C LEU A 319 -2.57 13.86 -1.99
N GLN A 320 -3.74 14.54 -2.01
CA GLN A 320 -4.76 14.28 -3.01
C GLN A 320 -4.30 14.60 -4.44
N ASP A 321 -3.60 15.72 -4.62
CA ASP A 321 -3.04 16.10 -5.92
C ASP A 321 -2.05 15.05 -6.42
N ARG A 322 -1.16 14.57 -5.55
CA ARG A 322 -0.20 13.52 -5.89
C ARG A 322 -0.87 12.21 -6.28
N LEU A 323 -1.85 11.76 -5.50
CA LEU A 323 -2.62 10.58 -5.83
C LEU A 323 -3.36 10.75 -7.16
N GLY A 324 -3.90 11.94 -7.42
CA GLY A 324 -4.52 12.27 -8.70
C GLY A 324 -3.56 12.15 -9.89
N VAL A 325 -2.34 12.65 -9.75
CA VAL A 325 -1.28 12.52 -10.78
C VAL A 325 -0.96 11.04 -11.03
N VAL A 326 -0.72 10.26 -9.99
CA VAL A 326 -0.38 8.83 -10.12
C VAL A 326 -1.53 8.06 -10.76
N LEU A 327 -2.75 8.23 -10.29
CA LEU A 327 -3.90 7.44 -10.73
C LEU A 327 -4.39 7.83 -12.12
N TYR A 328 -4.52 9.13 -12.39
CA TYR A 328 -5.24 9.61 -13.57
C TYR A 328 -4.31 10.02 -14.71
N GLU A 329 -3.09 10.50 -14.42
CA GLU A 329 -2.15 10.95 -15.44
C GLU A 329 -1.11 9.89 -15.78
N GLN A 330 -0.57 9.16 -14.79
CA GLN A 330 0.47 8.15 -15.03
C GLN A 330 -0.10 6.77 -15.32
N LEU A 331 -1.13 6.33 -14.56
CA LEU A 331 -1.78 5.03 -14.75
C LEU A 331 -2.98 5.11 -15.69
N GLU A 332 -3.46 6.31 -16.00
CA GLU A 332 -4.62 6.54 -16.87
C GLU A 332 -5.89 5.78 -16.39
N TYR A 333 -6.05 5.61 -15.06
CA TYR A 333 -7.22 4.93 -14.52
C TYR A 333 -8.48 5.78 -14.73
N PRO A 334 -9.60 5.14 -15.10
CA PRO A 334 -10.88 5.84 -15.28
C PRO A 334 -11.36 6.46 -13.95
N THR A 335 -11.72 7.73 -13.97
CA THR A 335 -12.22 8.43 -12.76
C THR A 335 -13.55 7.87 -12.25
N GLU A 336 -14.30 7.20 -13.12
CA GLU A 336 -15.53 6.49 -12.75
C GLU A 336 -15.30 5.16 -12.03
N TRP A 337 -14.06 4.67 -11.94
CA TRP A 337 -13.73 3.40 -11.28
C TRP A 337 -12.71 3.53 -10.14
N VAL A 338 -12.03 4.67 -10.08
CA VAL A 338 -11.07 4.99 -9.03
C VAL A 338 -11.35 6.40 -8.54
N THR A 339 -11.58 6.55 -7.24
CA THR A 339 -11.98 7.84 -6.68
C THR A 339 -11.16 8.18 -5.45
N VAL A 340 -10.62 9.40 -5.42
CA VAL A 340 -10.01 10.00 -4.23
C VAL A 340 -11.07 10.83 -3.52
N LEU A 341 -11.28 10.57 -2.23
CA LEU A 341 -12.32 11.19 -1.41
C LEU A 341 -11.77 11.64 -0.06
N ASP A 342 -12.39 12.68 0.50
CA ASP A 342 -12.17 13.05 1.89
C ASP A 342 -12.62 11.93 2.84
N ASP A 343 -11.76 11.53 3.77
CA ASP A 343 -12.19 10.65 4.86
C ASP A 343 -13.02 11.44 5.88
N THR A 344 -14.24 11.00 6.07
CA THR A 344 -15.18 11.64 6.98
C THR A 344 -15.60 10.74 8.14
N LYS A 345 -14.93 9.59 8.31
CA LYS A 345 -15.35 8.57 9.29
C LYS A 345 -14.22 7.98 10.13
N GLY A 346 -12.98 7.97 9.66
CA GLY A 346 -11.82 7.49 10.41
C GLY A 346 -11.96 6.07 10.94
N ASN A 347 -12.43 5.14 10.11
CA ASN A 347 -12.84 3.80 10.57
C ASN A 347 -11.74 2.74 10.43
N SER A 348 -10.47 3.12 10.37
CA SER A 348 -9.32 2.21 10.29
C SER A 348 -8.06 2.91 10.81
N ASP A 349 -6.90 2.26 10.73
CA ASP A 349 -5.62 2.71 11.29
C ASP A 349 -5.17 4.12 10.89
N HIS A 350 -5.58 4.62 9.71
CA HIS A 350 -5.27 5.98 9.23
C HIS A 350 -5.80 7.08 10.15
N TYR A 351 -6.86 6.80 10.94
CA TYR A 351 -7.39 7.73 11.93
C TYR A 351 -6.31 8.18 12.94
N ASN A 352 -5.48 7.23 13.38
CA ASN A 352 -4.44 7.51 14.37
C ASN A 352 -3.35 8.46 13.87
N PHE A 353 -3.11 8.50 12.56
CA PHE A 353 -2.18 9.42 11.92
C PHE A 353 -2.83 10.78 11.65
N ILE A 354 -4.01 10.81 11.04
CA ILE A 354 -4.74 12.07 10.76
C ILE A 354 -5.02 12.82 12.05
N SER A 355 -5.42 12.14 13.11
CA SER A 355 -5.73 12.75 14.41
C SER A 355 -4.51 13.41 15.09
N ARG A 356 -3.30 13.09 14.64
CA ARG A 356 -2.03 13.69 15.10
C ARG A 356 -1.46 14.74 14.15
N GLY A 357 -2.17 15.00 13.05
CA GLY A 357 -1.81 16.05 12.11
C GLY A 357 -0.99 15.55 10.92
N TRP A 358 -0.80 14.24 10.74
CA TRP A 358 -0.06 13.70 9.60
C TRP A 358 -1.00 13.32 8.45
N PRO A 359 -0.60 13.57 7.19
CA PRO A 359 -1.41 13.19 6.04
C PRO A 359 -1.48 11.67 5.91
N ALA A 360 -2.67 11.17 5.60
CA ALA A 360 -2.87 9.74 5.39
C ALA A 360 -3.86 9.45 4.27
N THR A 361 -3.75 8.27 3.69
CA THR A 361 -4.72 7.71 2.74
C THR A 361 -5.07 6.28 3.10
N TRP A 362 -6.30 5.88 2.83
CA TRP A 362 -6.80 4.53 3.01
C TRP A 362 -7.27 3.96 1.68
N PHE A 363 -6.60 2.94 1.19
CA PHE A 363 -6.97 2.18 0.00
C PHE A 363 -8.04 1.17 0.36
N ARG A 364 -9.20 1.28 -0.28
CA ARG A 364 -10.35 0.43 -0.02
C ARG A 364 -11.10 0.07 -1.29
N GLY A 365 -11.47 -1.19 -1.44
CA GLY A 365 -12.47 -1.66 -2.39
C GLY A 365 -13.83 -1.82 -1.72
N MET A 366 -14.90 -2.00 -2.47
CA MET A 366 -16.26 -2.26 -2.00
C MET A 366 -16.75 -1.28 -0.93
N HIS A 367 -17.34 -0.17 -1.34
CA HIS A 367 -17.72 0.89 -0.42
C HIS A 367 -19.15 0.70 0.16
N GLU A 368 -19.23 0.21 1.38
CA GLU A 368 -20.52 0.01 2.09
C GLU A 368 -21.20 1.30 2.53
N PHE A 369 -20.47 2.39 2.66
CA PHE A 369 -20.97 3.63 3.26
C PHE A 369 -21.63 4.59 2.27
N LEU A 370 -21.54 4.32 0.95
CA LEU A 370 -22.27 5.09 -0.07
C LEU A 370 -23.65 4.51 -0.36
N GLN A 371 -24.04 3.43 0.32
CA GLN A 371 -25.35 2.83 0.14
C GLN A 371 -26.44 3.71 0.77
N GLU A 372 -27.49 3.98 0.01
CA GLU A 372 -28.73 4.50 0.57
C GLU A 372 -29.39 3.42 1.44
N GLU A 373 -30.14 3.82 2.49
CA GLU A 373 -30.74 2.93 3.53
C GLU A 373 -31.59 1.76 2.99
N ASP A 374 -31.92 1.74 1.70
CA ASP A 374 -32.73 0.72 1.04
C ASP A 374 -31.93 -0.25 0.12
N ASP A 375 -30.59 -0.17 0.10
CA ASP A 375 -29.80 -1.00 -0.79
C ASP A 375 -29.57 -2.40 -0.22
N THR A 376 -29.90 -3.41 -1.04
CA THR A 376 -29.80 -4.83 -0.66
C THR A 376 -28.43 -5.43 -0.84
N CYS A 377 -27.40 -4.60 -1.08
CA CYS A 377 -26.03 -5.02 -1.26
C CYS A 377 -25.35 -5.37 0.07
N GLU A 378 -25.83 -6.40 0.75
CA GLU A 378 -25.33 -6.85 2.06
C GLU A 378 -24.11 -7.81 1.95
N GLN A 379 -23.35 -7.80 0.86
CA GLN A 379 -22.42 -8.89 0.61
C GLN A 379 -20.94 -8.57 0.83
N SER A 380 -20.63 -7.51 1.55
CA SER A 380 -19.26 -7.38 2.05
C SER A 380 -18.90 -8.63 2.89
N PRO A 381 -17.81 -9.32 2.58
CA PRO A 381 -17.41 -10.49 3.36
C PRO A 381 -16.84 -10.11 4.73
N LYS A 382 -16.48 -8.84 4.96
CA LYS A 382 -15.81 -8.40 6.18
C LYS A 382 -16.60 -8.74 7.43
N HIS A 383 -15.90 -9.00 8.52
CA HIS A 383 -16.46 -9.27 9.85
C HIS A 383 -17.45 -10.45 9.88
N ALA A 384 -17.51 -11.27 8.83
CA ALA A 384 -18.50 -12.31 8.67
C ALA A 384 -17.88 -13.70 8.48
N PRO A 385 -18.61 -14.81 8.71
CA PRO A 385 -18.14 -16.14 8.39
C PRO A 385 -17.82 -16.36 6.90
N THR A 386 -18.25 -15.42 6.05
CA THR A 386 -18.01 -15.38 4.60
C THR A 386 -16.70 -14.69 4.21
N ASP A 387 -15.98 -14.10 5.16
CA ASP A 387 -14.67 -13.52 4.89
C ASP A 387 -13.62 -14.64 4.73
N ARG A 388 -13.59 -15.20 3.52
CA ARG A 388 -12.84 -16.38 3.13
C ARG A 388 -12.37 -16.28 1.70
N VAL A 389 -11.24 -16.90 1.38
CA VAL A 389 -10.62 -16.89 0.04
C VAL A 389 -11.58 -17.39 -1.05
N ASP A 390 -12.33 -18.47 -0.81
CA ASP A 390 -13.28 -19.01 -1.79
C ASP A 390 -14.43 -18.03 -2.10
N VAL A 391 -14.83 -17.23 -1.14
CA VAL A 391 -15.81 -16.14 -1.32
C VAL A 391 -15.19 -14.97 -2.10
N LEU A 392 -13.95 -14.57 -1.76
CA LEU A 392 -13.24 -13.54 -2.53
C LEU A 392 -13.12 -13.93 -4.00
N TYR A 393 -12.74 -15.18 -4.30
CA TYR A 393 -12.69 -15.65 -5.67
C TYR A 393 -14.06 -15.63 -6.36
N THR A 394 -15.11 -15.95 -5.63
CA THR A 394 -16.47 -15.89 -6.19
C THR A 394 -16.86 -14.45 -6.52
N LEU A 395 -16.60 -13.52 -5.61
CA LEU A 395 -16.90 -12.10 -5.79
C LEU A 395 -16.03 -11.46 -6.89
N ALA A 396 -14.77 -11.82 -6.98
CA ALA A 396 -13.84 -11.31 -7.99
C ALA A 396 -13.97 -11.99 -9.36
N GLY A 397 -14.84 -13.00 -9.53
CA GLY A 397 -14.91 -13.77 -10.77
C GLY A 397 -13.77 -14.75 -10.99
N GLY A 398 -13.06 -15.14 -9.92
CA GLY A 398 -11.93 -16.05 -9.88
C GLY A 398 -10.66 -15.42 -9.32
N ARG A 399 -9.62 -16.26 -9.14
CA ARG A 399 -8.31 -15.80 -8.68
C ARG A 399 -7.76 -14.63 -9.53
N GLY A 400 -7.82 -14.76 -10.88
CA GLY A 400 -7.34 -13.72 -11.79
C GLY A 400 -8.07 -12.39 -11.66
N GLY A 401 -9.36 -12.40 -11.29
CA GLY A 401 -10.11 -11.18 -10.98
C GLY A 401 -9.61 -10.51 -9.70
N LEU A 402 -9.38 -11.29 -8.65
CA LEU A 402 -8.78 -10.76 -7.41
C LEU A 402 -7.38 -10.21 -7.66
N GLU A 403 -6.53 -10.93 -8.41
CA GLU A 403 -5.20 -10.45 -8.81
C GLU A 403 -5.30 -9.12 -9.57
N ALA A 404 -6.26 -8.97 -10.50
CA ALA A 404 -6.45 -7.73 -11.23
C ALA A 404 -6.89 -6.57 -10.32
N GLY A 405 -7.78 -6.81 -9.37
CA GLY A 405 -8.19 -5.82 -8.38
C GLY A 405 -7.05 -5.40 -7.47
N MET A 406 -6.26 -6.35 -6.97
CA MET A 406 -5.06 -6.07 -6.16
C MET A 406 -4.03 -5.26 -6.95
N GLN A 407 -3.80 -5.60 -8.23
CA GLN A 407 -2.80 -4.95 -9.06
C GLN A 407 -3.04 -3.44 -9.19
N THR A 408 -4.30 -2.99 -9.24
CA THR A 408 -4.60 -1.55 -9.37
C THR A 408 -4.04 -0.71 -8.22
N GLY A 409 -4.21 -1.17 -6.98
CA GLY A 409 -3.64 -0.51 -5.80
C GLY A 409 -2.11 -0.64 -5.76
N LEU A 410 -1.59 -1.82 -6.07
CA LEU A 410 -0.16 -2.09 -6.08
C LEU A 410 0.60 -1.25 -7.10
N ASP A 411 0.06 -1.05 -8.31
CA ASP A 411 0.68 -0.20 -9.34
C ASP A 411 0.77 1.25 -8.88
N ALA A 412 -0.27 1.78 -8.25
CA ALA A 412 -0.26 3.12 -7.69
C ALA A 412 0.80 3.27 -6.59
N LEU A 413 0.89 2.30 -5.70
CA LEU A 413 1.86 2.29 -4.61
C LEU A 413 3.30 2.15 -5.12
N ALA A 414 3.53 1.33 -6.14
CA ALA A 414 4.84 1.19 -6.77
C ALA A 414 5.31 2.51 -7.40
N LEU A 415 4.42 3.25 -8.07
CA LEU A 415 4.76 4.56 -8.62
C LEU A 415 5.04 5.59 -7.52
N LEU A 416 4.28 5.58 -6.43
CA LEU A 416 4.56 6.44 -5.27
C LEU A 416 5.92 6.12 -4.67
N MET A 417 6.24 4.83 -4.46
CA MET A 417 7.55 4.39 -3.95
C MET A 417 8.69 4.79 -4.89
N TRP A 418 8.49 4.64 -6.20
CA TRP A 418 9.49 4.98 -7.20
C TRP A 418 9.72 6.48 -7.29
N SER A 419 8.68 7.29 -7.18
CA SER A 419 8.79 8.76 -7.17
C SER A 419 9.63 9.26 -5.98
N ASP A 420 9.58 8.56 -4.84
CA ASP A 420 10.40 8.89 -3.67
C ASP A 420 11.90 8.52 -3.88
N ILE A 421 12.18 7.41 -4.57
CA ILE A 421 13.55 7.02 -4.93
C ILE A 421 14.16 7.94 -5.98
N THR A 422 13.35 8.40 -6.94
CA THR A 422 13.81 9.28 -8.03
C THR A 422 13.78 10.76 -7.67
N GLY A 423 13.32 11.12 -6.47
CA GLY A 423 13.23 12.52 -6.02
C GLY A 423 12.01 13.28 -6.53
N ASN A 424 11.07 12.60 -7.19
CA ASN A 424 9.84 13.18 -7.75
C ASN A 424 8.66 13.16 -6.76
N TRP A 425 8.94 12.95 -5.48
CA TRP A 425 7.91 12.90 -4.43
C TRP A 425 7.25 14.27 -4.15
N GLU A 426 7.89 15.41 -4.43
CA GLU A 426 7.38 16.78 -4.14
C GLU A 426 6.31 17.28 -5.08
#